data_e83863a452a6531f0e3b8d6073de0006
#
_entry.id   e83863a452a6531f0e3b8d6073de0006
#
_cell.length_a   1.000
_cell.length_b   1.000
_cell.length_c   1.000
_cell.angle_alpha   90.00
_cell.angle_beta   90.00
_cell.angle_gamma   90.00
#
_symmetry.space_group_name_H-M   'P 1'
#
loop_
_entity.id
_entity.type
_entity.pdbx_description
1 polymer ?
#
loop_
_entity_poly.entity_id
_entity_poly.type
_entity_poly.pdbx_seq_one_letter_code
_entity_poly.pdbx_strand_id
1 'polypeptide(L)'
;VHSLSLPPEGPTADAALCLRIAGWTGVVEVGDAGLRDSLRRMFSRFVVSPRRQGSEVARLVAVAPAQARPAPVIRELPRVLREEDGALRLAGEDYDATLSADGLQAHVEGQGRFPVETVLKVMLARALARRGGLLVHGVAVAHQGKAALFTGHSGAGKSTLGALWAQAGGQVLSDELVAVWPEPGQGWRAAGTPWNVGQAAEAELSAVGTLAWDVVSRWEPQAAGDVGRMLLVNALLPEATPVGRGGLLGAAGRLLSEVSPVRLVFARDASAAAAIQGALANG
;
A
#
# COMPACT_ATOMS: atom_id res chain seq x y z
N VAL A 1 22.94 20.37 -17.95
CA VAL A 1 21.78 21.04 -17.34
C VAL A 1 20.62 20.88 -18.32
N HIS A 2 19.90 19.77 -18.28
CA HIS A 2 18.64 19.64 -19.02
C HIS A 2 17.52 20.12 -18.10
N SER A 3 17.10 21.37 -18.31
CA SER A 3 15.86 21.91 -17.78
C SER A 3 14.71 21.01 -18.30
N LEU A 4 14.01 20.34 -17.42
CA LEU A 4 12.74 19.66 -17.71
C LEU A 4 11.70 20.74 -18.03
N SER A 5 11.58 21.10 -19.29
CA SER A 5 10.45 21.88 -19.78
C SER A 5 9.19 21.01 -19.71
N LEU A 6 8.28 21.35 -18.83
CA LEU A 6 6.95 20.78 -18.79
C LEU A 6 6.25 21.07 -20.15
N PRO A 7 5.59 20.09 -20.76
CA PRO A 7 4.81 20.36 -21.96
C PRO A 7 3.65 21.31 -21.62
N PRO A 8 3.28 22.22 -22.53
CA PRO A 8 2.17 23.14 -22.34
C PRO A 8 0.84 22.40 -22.37
N GLU A 9 -0.09 22.86 -21.55
CA GLU A 9 -1.51 22.48 -21.43
C GLU A 9 -1.77 21.07 -20.90
N GLY A 10 -2.18 21.01 -19.63
CA GLY A 10 -2.64 19.79 -18.97
C GLY A 10 -3.86 19.18 -19.64
N PRO A 11 -3.99 17.84 -19.60
CA PRO A 11 -5.14 17.14 -20.15
C PRO A 11 -6.44 17.64 -19.53
N THR A 12 -7.50 17.65 -20.33
CA THR A 12 -8.87 18.00 -19.92
C THR A 12 -9.27 17.24 -18.67
N ALA A 13 -10.12 17.82 -17.82
CA ALA A 13 -10.56 17.26 -16.53
C ALA A 13 -11.06 15.79 -16.62
N ASP A 14 -11.49 15.34 -17.78
CA ASP A 14 -11.89 13.96 -18.08
C ASP A 14 -10.72 12.97 -18.22
N ALA A 15 -9.49 13.43 -18.38
CA ALA A 15 -8.31 12.58 -18.57
C ALA A 15 -7.61 12.18 -17.27
N ALA A 16 -8.03 12.71 -16.12
CA ALA A 16 -7.39 12.48 -14.82
C ALA A 16 -8.26 11.66 -13.87
N LEU A 17 -7.61 10.78 -13.11
CA LEU A 17 -8.21 10.06 -11.99
C LEU A 17 -7.67 10.66 -10.69
N CYS A 18 -8.55 11.19 -9.85
CA CYS A 18 -8.19 11.63 -8.51
C CYS A 18 -8.43 10.47 -7.52
N LEU A 19 -7.38 10.03 -6.85
CA LEU A 19 -7.39 8.91 -5.90
C LEU A 19 -7.15 9.41 -4.48
N ARG A 20 -7.87 8.83 -3.50
CA ARG A 20 -7.61 9.06 -2.09
C ARG A 20 -7.38 7.72 -1.38
N ILE A 21 -6.19 7.55 -0.80
CA ILE A 21 -5.74 6.31 -0.15
C ILE A 21 -5.04 6.68 1.15
N ALA A 22 -5.53 6.23 2.31
CA ALA A 22 -4.88 6.48 3.60
C ALA A 22 -4.56 7.98 3.85
N GLY A 23 -5.47 8.87 3.47
CA GLY A 23 -5.27 10.32 3.57
C GLY A 23 -4.37 10.94 2.51
N TRP A 24 -3.61 10.14 1.74
CA TRP A 24 -2.85 10.61 0.59
C TRP A 24 -3.77 10.85 -0.61
N THR A 25 -3.53 11.95 -1.34
CA THR A 25 -4.27 12.27 -2.56
C THR A 25 -3.31 12.26 -3.75
N GLY A 26 -3.65 11.49 -4.77
CA GLY A 26 -2.90 11.42 -6.02
C GLY A 26 -3.79 11.66 -7.23
N VAL A 27 -3.27 12.39 -8.22
CA VAL A 27 -3.89 12.57 -9.54
C VAL A 27 -3.10 11.76 -10.55
N VAL A 28 -3.78 10.89 -11.27
CA VAL A 28 -3.21 10.03 -12.30
C VAL A 28 -3.73 10.49 -13.66
N GLU A 29 -2.85 10.98 -14.51
CA GLU A 29 -3.13 11.44 -15.85
C GLU A 29 -2.66 10.40 -16.85
N VAL A 30 -3.58 9.95 -17.70
CA VAL A 30 -3.33 8.89 -18.67
C VAL A 30 -3.92 9.32 -20.02
N GLY A 31 -3.06 9.41 -21.03
CA GLY A 31 -3.49 9.76 -22.40
C GLY A 31 -4.30 8.65 -23.07
N ASP A 32 -3.98 7.38 -22.81
CA ASP A 32 -4.70 6.23 -23.38
C ASP A 32 -6.05 6.02 -22.69
N ALA A 33 -7.14 6.08 -23.43
CA ALA A 33 -8.50 5.94 -22.91
C ALA A 33 -8.77 4.54 -22.35
N GLY A 34 -8.27 3.48 -23.00
CA GLY A 34 -8.47 2.10 -22.56
C GLY A 34 -7.75 1.82 -21.24
N LEU A 35 -6.52 2.29 -21.09
CA LEU A 35 -5.76 2.22 -19.85
C LEU A 35 -6.45 3.03 -18.74
N ARG A 36 -6.90 4.25 -19.04
CA ARG A 36 -7.61 5.09 -18.08
C ARG A 36 -8.87 4.40 -17.55
N ASP A 37 -9.70 3.82 -18.43
CA ASP A 37 -10.92 3.12 -18.04
C ASP A 37 -10.61 1.85 -17.23
N SER A 38 -9.53 1.16 -17.57
CA SER A 38 -9.06 0.01 -16.80
C SER A 38 -8.64 0.40 -15.38
N LEU A 39 -7.87 1.49 -15.23
CA LEU A 39 -7.48 2.03 -13.93
C LEU A 39 -8.69 2.56 -13.14
N ARG A 40 -9.64 3.22 -13.82
CA ARG A 40 -10.88 3.71 -13.18
C ARG A 40 -11.71 2.56 -12.60
N ARG A 41 -11.84 1.46 -13.32
CA ARG A 41 -12.52 0.26 -12.80
C ARG A 41 -11.79 -0.33 -11.60
N MET A 42 -10.47 -0.49 -11.70
CA MET A 42 -9.64 -1.06 -10.63
C MET A 42 -9.68 -0.21 -9.37
N PHE A 43 -9.56 1.11 -9.51
CA PHE A 43 -9.49 2.04 -8.39
C PHE A 43 -10.85 2.62 -8.00
N SER A 44 -11.96 2.10 -8.52
CA SER A 44 -13.29 2.70 -8.44
C SER A 44 -13.71 3.12 -7.02
N ARG A 45 -13.37 2.33 -6.00
CA ARG A 45 -13.68 2.62 -4.59
C ARG A 45 -12.83 3.75 -4.00
N PHE A 46 -11.71 4.10 -4.63
CA PHE A 46 -10.74 5.09 -4.16
C PHE A 46 -10.77 6.37 -5.00
N VAL A 47 -11.55 6.38 -6.10
CA VAL A 47 -11.73 7.56 -6.93
C VAL A 47 -12.59 8.57 -6.20
N VAL A 48 -12.11 9.79 -6.11
CA VAL A 48 -12.81 10.92 -5.49
C VAL A 48 -12.92 12.09 -6.45
N SER A 49 -13.91 12.96 -6.24
CA SER A 49 -13.97 14.23 -6.97
C SER A 49 -12.81 15.13 -6.59
N PRO A 50 -12.16 15.82 -7.53
CA PRO A 50 -11.08 16.75 -7.23
C PRO A 50 -11.58 17.84 -6.30
N ARG A 51 -11.09 17.88 -5.06
CA ARG A 51 -11.37 18.97 -4.12
C ARG A 51 -10.28 20.02 -4.24
N ARG A 52 -10.69 21.30 -4.35
CA ARG A 52 -9.80 22.46 -4.56
C ARG A 52 -9.10 22.96 -3.31
N GLN A 53 -9.06 22.28 -2.16
CA GLN A 53 -8.49 22.88 -0.94
C GLN A 53 -7.64 21.91 -0.09
N GLY A 54 -6.40 22.35 0.19
CA GLY A 54 -5.71 22.17 1.48
C GLY A 54 -4.82 20.95 1.67
N SER A 55 -4.82 19.96 0.79
CA SER A 55 -3.92 18.81 0.90
C SER A 55 -2.89 18.78 -0.23
N GLU A 56 -1.67 18.43 0.12
CA GLU A 56 -0.61 18.15 -0.84
C GLU A 56 -1.11 17.07 -1.82
N VAL A 57 -1.14 17.41 -3.12
CA VAL A 57 -1.65 16.54 -4.18
C VAL A 57 -0.47 16.05 -4.99
N ALA A 58 -0.24 14.74 -4.97
CA ALA A 58 0.75 14.12 -5.82
C ALA A 58 0.19 13.91 -7.24
N ARG A 59 1.04 14.00 -8.25
CA ARG A 59 0.67 13.86 -9.67
C ARG A 59 1.52 12.79 -10.33
N LEU A 60 0.87 11.88 -11.05
CA LEU A 60 1.50 10.90 -11.92
C LEU A 60 1.00 11.09 -13.34
N VAL A 61 1.94 11.27 -14.26
CA VAL A 61 1.66 11.33 -15.70
C VAL A 61 2.15 10.06 -16.36
N ALA A 62 1.25 9.32 -17.02
CA ALA A 62 1.55 8.11 -17.75
C ALA A 62 1.46 8.34 -19.26
N VAL A 63 2.53 8.00 -19.96
CA VAL A 63 2.63 8.11 -21.41
C VAL A 63 2.98 6.77 -22.05
N ALA A 64 2.55 6.59 -23.29
CA ALA A 64 2.98 5.45 -24.09
C ALA A 64 4.47 5.58 -24.42
N PRO A 65 5.24 4.48 -24.44
CA PRO A 65 6.64 4.52 -24.81
C PRO A 65 6.79 4.83 -26.31
N ALA A 66 7.84 5.58 -26.65
CA ALA A 66 8.18 5.89 -28.04
C ALA A 66 8.41 4.63 -28.89
N GLN A 67 8.92 3.57 -28.26
CA GLN A 67 9.04 2.25 -28.86
C GLN A 67 8.40 1.21 -27.93
N ALA A 68 7.50 0.41 -28.49
CA ALA A 68 6.85 -0.66 -27.75
C ALA A 68 7.91 -1.70 -27.30
N ARG A 69 7.93 -1.97 -25.99
CA ARG A 69 8.72 -3.07 -25.42
C ARG A 69 7.79 -4.25 -25.14
N PRO A 70 8.20 -5.48 -25.43
CA PRO A 70 7.39 -6.65 -25.10
C PRO A 70 7.19 -6.73 -23.58
N ALA A 71 5.96 -7.02 -23.15
CA ALA A 71 5.71 -7.25 -21.74
C ALA A 71 6.45 -8.54 -21.30
N PRO A 72 7.17 -8.51 -20.17
CA PRO A 72 7.89 -9.69 -19.67
C PRO A 72 6.89 -10.76 -19.22
N VAL A 73 7.28 -12.03 -19.37
CA VAL A 73 6.49 -13.19 -18.92
C VAL A 73 6.40 -13.22 -17.40
N ILE A 74 7.49 -12.90 -16.72
CA ILE A 74 7.58 -12.76 -15.26
C ILE A 74 8.00 -11.32 -14.98
N ARG A 75 7.22 -10.61 -14.18
CA ARG A 75 7.51 -9.22 -13.83
C ARG A 75 8.34 -9.18 -12.57
N GLU A 76 9.55 -8.67 -12.69
CA GLU A 76 10.41 -8.38 -11.54
C GLU A 76 10.09 -6.99 -10.94
N LEU A 77 10.51 -6.81 -9.69
CA LEU A 77 10.47 -5.50 -9.07
C LEU A 77 11.44 -4.55 -9.81
N PRO A 78 11.07 -3.28 -10.03
CA PRO A 78 11.93 -2.34 -10.71
C PRO A 78 13.22 -2.09 -9.94
N ARG A 79 14.29 -1.81 -10.65
CA ARG A 79 15.48 -1.22 -10.04
C ARG A 79 15.16 0.22 -9.67
N VAL A 80 15.26 0.53 -8.38
CA VAL A 80 15.07 1.90 -7.88
C VAL A 80 16.45 2.52 -7.64
N LEU A 81 16.78 3.52 -8.42
CA LEU A 81 18.03 4.28 -8.33
C LEU A 81 17.71 5.68 -7.80
N ARG A 82 18.56 6.18 -6.90
CA ARG A 82 18.47 7.56 -6.44
C ARG A 82 19.45 8.40 -7.25
N GLU A 83 18.95 9.46 -7.85
CA GLU A 83 19.74 10.45 -8.57
C GLU A 83 20.39 11.46 -7.58
N GLU A 84 21.36 12.24 -8.08
CA GLU A 84 22.11 13.21 -7.26
C GLU A 84 21.21 14.32 -6.66
N ASP A 85 20.16 14.72 -7.38
CA ASP A 85 19.15 15.69 -6.95
C ASP A 85 18.12 15.12 -5.95
N GLY A 86 18.23 13.82 -5.63
CA GLY A 86 17.34 13.11 -4.73
C GLY A 86 16.08 12.54 -5.40
N ALA A 87 15.90 12.74 -6.70
CA ALA A 87 14.86 12.06 -7.47
C ALA A 87 15.09 10.54 -7.49
N LEU A 88 14.04 9.77 -7.75
CA LEU A 88 14.14 8.34 -7.97
C LEU A 88 13.89 8.01 -9.43
N ARG A 89 14.73 7.16 -9.99
CA ARG A 89 14.48 6.49 -11.26
C ARG A 89 14.09 5.04 -10.99
N LEU A 90 12.98 4.63 -11.58
CA LEU A 90 12.49 3.26 -11.53
C LEU A 90 12.66 2.67 -12.94
N ALA A 91 13.51 1.67 -13.07
CA ALA A 91 13.75 0.97 -14.34
C ALA A 91 13.16 -0.44 -14.25
N GLY A 92 12.09 -0.69 -14.97
CA GLY A 92 11.53 -2.00 -15.23
C GLY A 92 11.98 -2.52 -16.60
N GLU A 93 11.62 -3.75 -16.94
CA GLU A 93 11.96 -4.33 -18.24
C GLU A 93 11.20 -3.66 -19.40
N ASP A 94 9.92 -3.31 -19.18
CA ASP A 94 9.01 -2.77 -20.18
C ASP A 94 8.57 -1.31 -19.88
N TYR A 95 9.20 -0.65 -18.90
CA TYR A 95 8.93 0.74 -18.58
C TYR A 95 10.10 1.43 -17.91
N ASP A 96 10.09 2.75 -17.98
CA ASP A 96 10.93 3.64 -17.18
C ASP A 96 10.05 4.66 -16.47
N ALA A 97 10.43 5.03 -15.26
CA ALA A 97 9.73 6.08 -14.53
C ALA A 97 10.68 6.94 -13.71
N THR A 98 10.27 8.18 -13.48
CA THR A 98 10.94 9.12 -12.58
C THR A 98 9.98 9.62 -11.52
N LEU A 99 10.49 9.81 -10.31
CA LEU A 99 9.75 10.36 -9.19
C LEU A 99 10.59 11.49 -8.58
N SER A 100 10.03 12.68 -8.49
CA SER A 100 10.71 13.86 -7.90
C SER A 100 11.19 13.60 -6.48
N ALA A 101 12.19 14.34 -6.04
CA ALA A 101 12.78 14.22 -4.69
C ALA A 101 11.74 14.42 -3.58
N ASP A 102 10.75 15.28 -3.79
CA ASP A 102 9.63 15.49 -2.88
C ASP A 102 8.53 14.39 -3.01
N GLY A 103 8.62 13.47 -4.00
CA GLY A 103 7.67 12.39 -4.25
C GLY A 103 6.30 12.86 -4.71
N LEU A 104 6.17 14.11 -5.12
CA LEU A 104 4.88 14.70 -5.53
C LEU A 104 4.64 14.64 -7.03
N GLN A 105 5.70 14.51 -7.82
CA GLN A 105 5.62 14.43 -9.28
C GLN A 105 6.24 13.14 -9.76
N ALA A 106 5.50 12.40 -10.57
CA ALA A 106 5.99 11.19 -11.23
C ALA A 106 5.65 11.21 -12.71
N HIS A 107 6.55 10.68 -13.50
CA HIS A 107 6.37 10.41 -14.91
C HIS A 107 6.69 8.95 -15.17
N VAL A 108 5.82 8.25 -15.90
CA VAL A 108 6.02 6.86 -16.30
C VAL A 108 5.81 6.70 -17.79
N GLU A 109 6.80 6.13 -18.43
CA GLU A 109 6.77 5.73 -19.84
C GLU A 109 6.69 4.20 -19.90
N GLY A 110 5.55 3.65 -20.31
CA GLY A 110 5.32 2.22 -20.32
C GLY A 110 3.94 1.85 -20.86
N GLN A 111 3.70 0.55 -21.02
CA GLN A 111 2.43 0.04 -21.52
C GLN A 111 1.62 -0.67 -20.42
N GLY A 112 0.29 -0.47 -20.48
CA GLY A 112 -0.65 -1.12 -19.59
C GLY A 112 -0.63 -0.61 -18.16
N ARG A 113 -1.31 -1.33 -17.26
CA ARG A 113 -1.54 -0.90 -15.86
C ARG A 113 -0.33 -1.03 -14.96
N PHE A 114 0.46 -2.09 -15.16
CA PHE A 114 1.51 -2.48 -14.21
C PHE A 114 2.53 -1.37 -13.92
N PRO A 115 3.06 -0.62 -14.90
CA PRO A 115 3.95 0.50 -14.65
C PRO A 115 3.32 1.57 -13.76
N VAL A 116 2.07 1.95 -14.08
CA VAL A 116 1.32 2.95 -13.31
C VAL A 116 1.08 2.49 -11.88
N GLU A 117 0.63 1.26 -11.69
CA GLU A 117 0.40 0.67 -10.37
C GLU A 117 1.68 0.61 -9.54
N THR A 118 2.81 0.25 -10.16
CA THR A 118 4.10 0.16 -9.47
C THR A 118 4.57 1.54 -9.00
N VAL A 119 4.48 2.56 -9.85
CA VAL A 119 4.86 3.92 -9.48
C VAL A 119 3.95 4.47 -8.39
N LEU A 120 2.63 4.22 -8.47
CA LEU A 120 1.68 4.60 -7.41
C LEU A 120 1.99 3.95 -6.06
N LYS A 121 2.39 2.68 -6.06
CA LYS A 121 2.82 1.98 -4.83
C LYS A 121 4.04 2.66 -4.21
N VAL A 122 5.03 3.02 -5.00
CA VAL A 122 6.24 3.73 -4.53
C VAL A 122 5.90 5.13 -4.01
N MET A 123 5.03 5.88 -4.72
CA MET A 123 4.57 7.20 -4.28
C MET A 123 3.85 7.13 -2.94
N LEU A 124 2.91 6.20 -2.79
CA LEU A 124 2.18 5.98 -1.54
C LEU A 124 3.12 5.54 -0.40
N ALA A 125 4.04 4.61 -0.67
CA ALA A 125 5.01 4.17 0.33
C ALA A 125 5.91 5.33 0.81
N ARG A 126 6.35 6.21 -0.09
CA ARG A 126 7.10 7.42 0.29
C ARG A 126 6.26 8.40 1.11
N ALA A 127 5.01 8.62 0.72
CA ALA A 127 4.11 9.50 1.47
C ALA A 127 3.85 8.97 2.88
N LEU A 128 3.66 7.65 3.03
CA LEU A 128 3.54 7.00 4.33
C LEU A 128 4.83 7.10 5.15
N ALA A 129 5.99 6.82 4.54
CA ALA A 129 7.28 6.89 5.22
C ALA A 129 7.59 8.29 5.79
N ARG A 130 7.21 9.38 5.09
CA ARG A 130 7.32 10.76 5.60
C ARG A 130 6.47 11.01 6.84
N ARG A 131 5.35 10.32 6.98
CA ARG A 131 4.47 10.35 8.15
C ARG A 131 4.89 9.35 9.22
N GLY A 132 6.01 8.64 9.01
CA GLY A 132 6.48 7.55 9.86
C GLY A 132 5.63 6.29 9.77
N GLY A 133 4.91 6.12 8.67
CA GLY A 133 4.08 4.96 8.37
C GLY A 133 4.76 3.95 7.45
N LEU A 134 4.04 2.89 7.12
CA LEU A 134 4.48 1.76 6.30
C LEU A 134 3.40 1.35 5.30
N LEU A 135 3.83 0.83 4.15
CA LEU A 135 2.98 0.08 3.23
C LEU A 135 3.39 -1.39 3.31
N VAL A 136 2.51 -2.25 3.81
CA VAL A 136 2.85 -3.63 4.21
C VAL A 136 2.07 -4.64 3.39
N HIS A 137 2.76 -5.65 2.82
CA HIS A 137 2.11 -6.81 2.25
C HIS A 137 1.51 -7.69 3.36
N GLY A 138 0.18 -7.69 3.45
CA GLY A 138 -0.55 -8.31 4.54
C GLY A 138 -2.05 -8.35 4.29
N VAL A 139 -2.76 -8.92 5.24
CA VAL A 139 -4.21 -8.82 5.35
C VAL A 139 -4.58 -7.98 6.57
N ALA A 140 -5.44 -6.99 6.37
CA ALA A 140 -6.01 -6.22 7.47
C ALA A 140 -7.50 -6.45 7.55
N VAL A 141 -7.95 -6.82 8.73
CA VAL A 141 -9.35 -7.08 9.08
C VAL A 141 -9.80 -6.10 10.15
N ALA A 142 -11.04 -5.64 10.07
CA ALA A 142 -11.56 -4.65 11.00
C ALA A 142 -12.89 -5.10 11.63
N HIS A 143 -13.06 -4.75 12.90
CA HIS A 143 -14.26 -4.97 13.69
C HIS A 143 -14.51 -3.79 14.64
N GLN A 144 -15.69 -3.19 14.57
CA GLN A 144 -16.12 -2.07 15.45
C GLN A 144 -15.11 -0.91 15.52
N GLY A 145 -14.52 -0.53 14.37
CA GLY A 145 -13.56 0.57 14.29
C GLY A 145 -12.11 0.23 14.65
N LYS A 146 -11.84 -0.98 15.15
CA LYS A 146 -10.49 -1.50 15.41
C LYS A 146 -10.05 -2.46 14.33
N ALA A 147 -8.76 -2.52 14.03
CA ALA A 147 -8.17 -3.38 13.02
C ALA A 147 -7.01 -4.22 13.56
N ALA A 148 -6.83 -5.39 12.96
CA ALA A 148 -5.63 -6.19 13.08
C ALA A 148 -4.99 -6.36 11.71
N LEU A 149 -3.67 -6.16 11.64
CA LEU A 149 -2.84 -6.43 10.47
C LEU A 149 -2.06 -7.72 10.67
N PHE A 150 -2.21 -8.67 9.75
CA PHE A 150 -1.39 -9.88 9.73
C PHE A 150 -0.51 -9.90 8.48
N THR A 151 0.77 -10.14 8.70
CA THR A 151 1.78 -10.28 7.66
C THR A 151 2.44 -11.65 7.72
N GLY A 152 3.10 -12.05 6.65
CA GLY A 152 3.76 -13.35 6.56
C GLY A 152 4.17 -13.68 5.14
N HIS A 153 4.97 -14.75 4.99
CA HIS A 153 5.41 -15.26 3.69
C HIS A 153 4.24 -15.67 2.79
N SER A 154 4.53 -15.93 1.53
CA SER A 154 3.53 -16.48 0.62
C SER A 154 3.02 -17.82 1.15
N GLY A 155 1.72 -18.07 1.08
CA GLY A 155 1.09 -19.28 1.64
C GLY A 155 0.81 -19.25 3.15
N ALA A 156 1.14 -18.19 3.88
CA ALA A 156 0.84 -18.06 5.31
C ALA A 156 -0.66 -18.04 5.65
N GLY A 157 -1.54 -17.88 4.65
CA GLY A 157 -2.99 -17.90 4.84
C GLY A 157 -3.67 -16.54 4.84
N LYS A 158 -2.98 -15.47 4.42
CA LYS A 158 -3.53 -14.10 4.38
C LYS A 158 -4.87 -14.01 3.64
N SER A 159 -4.91 -14.46 2.38
CA SER A 159 -6.15 -14.41 1.58
C SER A 159 -7.23 -15.36 2.10
N THR A 160 -6.83 -16.51 2.68
CA THR A 160 -7.78 -17.43 3.33
C THR A 160 -8.43 -16.78 4.54
N LEU A 161 -7.63 -16.10 5.38
CA LEU A 161 -8.16 -15.35 6.53
C LEU A 161 -9.11 -14.25 6.09
N GLY A 162 -8.72 -13.45 5.07
CA GLY A 162 -9.59 -12.43 4.51
C GLY A 162 -10.93 -12.99 4.02
N ALA A 163 -10.91 -14.14 3.33
CA ALA A 163 -12.12 -14.80 2.85
C ALA A 163 -13.02 -15.31 4.00
N LEU A 164 -12.44 -15.98 5.01
CA LEU A 164 -13.18 -16.44 6.19
C LEU A 164 -13.79 -15.28 6.97
N TRP A 165 -13.04 -14.17 7.13
CA TRP A 165 -13.52 -12.97 7.79
C TRP A 165 -14.68 -12.33 7.04
N ALA A 166 -14.58 -12.20 5.71
CA ALA A 166 -15.65 -11.67 4.88
C ALA A 166 -16.90 -12.55 4.89
N GLN A 167 -16.75 -13.89 4.88
CA GLN A 167 -17.87 -14.85 5.00
C GLN A 167 -18.60 -14.72 6.33
N ALA A 168 -17.89 -14.37 7.40
CA ALA A 168 -18.48 -14.08 8.71
C ALA A 168 -19.12 -12.68 8.81
N GLY A 169 -19.18 -11.92 7.71
CA GLY A 169 -19.72 -10.57 7.68
C GLY A 169 -18.75 -9.48 8.20
N GLY A 170 -17.48 -9.83 8.41
CA GLY A 170 -16.45 -8.91 8.86
C GLY A 170 -15.90 -8.02 7.74
N GLN A 171 -15.34 -6.87 8.10
CA GLN A 171 -14.76 -5.93 7.15
C GLN A 171 -13.31 -6.29 6.86
N VAL A 172 -12.97 -6.59 5.61
CA VAL A 172 -11.58 -6.71 5.12
C VAL A 172 -11.16 -5.35 4.58
N LEU A 173 -10.17 -4.71 5.20
CA LEU A 173 -9.61 -3.46 4.67
C LEU A 173 -8.81 -3.71 3.41
N SER A 174 -7.90 -4.69 3.44
CA SER A 174 -7.12 -5.16 2.29
C SER A 174 -6.56 -6.56 2.54
N ASP A 175 -6.30 -7.33 1.50
CA ASP A 175 -5.63 -8.64 1.54
C ASP A 175 -4.35 -8.70 0.68
N GLU A 176 -3.84 -7.55 0.28
CA GLU A 176 -2.61 -7.43 -0.53
C GLU A 176 -1.64 -6.42 0.10
N LEU A 177 -1.95 -5.13 0.01
CA LEU A 177 -1.16 -4.04 0.60
C LEU A 177 -2.02 -3.26 1.57
N VAL A 178 -1.51 -3.08 2.77
CA VAL A 178 -2.15 -2.32 3.85
C VAL A 178 -1.32 -1.09 4.14
N ALA A 179 -1.93 0.08 4.14
CA ALA A 179 -1.31 1.31 4.60
C ALA A 179 -1.47 1.44 6.12
N VAL A 180 -0.37 1.67 6.84
CA VAL A 180 -0.40 1.92 8.29
C VAL A 180 0.42 3.15 8.64
N TRP A 181 -0.06 3.98 9.56
CA TRP A 181 0.63 5.20 9.98
C TRP A 181 0.23 5.62 11.39
N PRO A 182 1.12 6.33 12.11
CA PRO A 182 0.76 6.97 13.38
C PRO A 182 -0.08 8.22 13.09
N GLU A 183 -1.24 8.33 13.76
CA GLU A 183 -2.07 9.54 13.70
C GLU A 183 -1.89 10.32 15.01
N PRO A 184 -1.46 11.59 14.97
CA PRO A 184 -1.20 12.36 16.18
C PRO A 184 -2.39 12.38 17.15
N GLY A 185 -2.19 11.92 18.37
CA GLY A 185 -3.22 11.87 19.40
C GLY A 185 -4.27 10.75 19.26
N GLN A 186 -4.17 9.90 18.23
CA GLN A 186 -5.15 8.84 17.94
C GLN A 186 -4.52 7.44 17.80
N GLY A 187 -3.20 7.30 18.06
CA GLY A 187 -2.49 6.03 17.90
C GLY A 187 -2.23 5.66 16.43
N TRP A 188 -2.15 4.38 16.14
CA TRP A 188 -1.90 3.89 14.80
C TRP A 188 -3.20 3.63 14.03
N ARG A 189 -3.16 3.92 12.73
CA ARG A 189 -4.27 3.69 11.80
C ARG A 189 -3.87 2.64 10.77
N ALA A 190 -4.86 1.88 10.30
CA ALA A 190 -4.73 1.00 9.15
C ALA A 190 -5.80 1.36 8.12
N ALA A 191 -5.43 1.36 6.84
CA ALA A 191 -6.35 1.59 5.75
C ALA A 191 -6.16 0.58 4.62
N GLY A 192 -7.25 0.31 3.92
CA GLY A 192 -7.23 -0.44 2.69
C GLY A 192 -6.57 0.32 1.54
N THR A 193 -6.12 -0.43 0.56
CA THR A 193 -5.53 0.08 -0.67
C THR A 193 -6.22 -0.54 -1.90
N PRO A 194 -6.11 0.04 -3.08
CA PRO A 194 -6.86 -0.40 -4.25
C PRO A 194 -6.36 -1.70 -4.91
N TRP A 195 -5.28 -2.28 -4.37
CA TRP A 195 -4.69 -3.50 -4.92
C TRP A 195 -5.39 -4.73 -4.35
N ASN A 196 -5.81 -5.66 -5.26
CA ASN A 196 -6.58 -6.85 -4.98
C ASN A 196 -7.93 -6.53 -4.27
N VAL A 197 -8.24 -7.22 -3.18
CA VAL A 197 -9.46 -6.97 -2.38
C VAL A 197 -9.18 -5.84 -1.39
N GLY A 198 -9.46 -4.60 -1.80
CA GLY A 198 -9.26 -3.41 -0.97
C GLY A 198 -10.54 -2.59 -0.82
N GLN A 199 -10.74 -1.99 0.35
CA GLN A 199 -11.83 -1.07 0.64
C GLN A 199 -11.29 0.32 0.97
N ALA A 200 -11.96 1.36 0.50
CA ALA A 200 -11.65 2.74 0.86
C ALA A 200 -12.15 3.04 2.29
N ALA A 201 -11.60 2.31 3.25
CA ALA A 201 -11.96 2.37 4.66
C ALA A 201 -10.69 2.34 5.51
N GLU A 202 -10.79 2.87 6.72
CA GLU A 202 -9.72 2.89 7.72
C GLU A 202 -10.27 2.57 9.11
N ALA A 203 -9.39 2.06 9.98
CA ALA A 203 -9.71 1.76 11.36
C ALA A 203 -8.47 2.00 12.25
N GLU A 204 -8.68 2.08 13.57
CA GLU A 204 -7.59 2.08 14.54
C GLU A 204 -6.85 0.74 14.50
N LEU A 205 -5.53 0.77 14.37
CA LEU A 205 -4.71 -0.44 14.36
C LEU A 205 -4.36 -0.83 15.81
N SER A 206 -5.05 -1.81 16.35
CA SER A 206 -4.86 -2.30 17.73
C SER A 206 -3.96 -3.54 17.83
N ALA A 207 -3.74 -4.26 16.73
CA ALA A 207 -2.85 -5.41 16.71
C ALA A 207 -2.11 -5.55 15.39
N VAL A 208 -0.86 -6.01 15.46
CA VAL A 208 -0.04 -6.40 14.31
C VAL A 208 0.57 -7.76 14.57
N GLY A 209 0.55 -8.66 13.58
CA GLY A 209 1.01 -10.01 13.87
C GLY A 209 1.28 -10.89 12.68
N THR A 210 1.48 -12.17 13.00
CA THR A 210 1.72 -13.26 12.04
C THR A 210 0.59 -14.28 12.06
N LEU A 211 0.57 -15.12 11.03
CA LEU A 211 -0.41 -16.20 10.86
C LEU A 211 0.24 -17.57 11.03
N ALA A 212 -0.49 -18.51 11.58
CA ALA A 212 -0.15 -19.93 11.57
C ALA A 212 -1.41 -20.78 11.42
N TRP A 213 -1.23 -21.97 10.86
CA TRP A 213 -2.29 -22.97 10.70
C TRP A 213 -2.33 -23.92 11.91
N ASP A 214 -3.55 -24.24 12.37
CA ASP A 214 -3.82 -25.32 13.33
C ASP A 214 -5.28 -25.77 13.16
N VAL A 215 -5.67 -26.79 13.91
CA VAL A 215 -7.07 -27.28 13.99
C VAL A 215 -7.92 -26.49 14.99
N VAL A 216 -7.31 -25.67 15.84
CA VAL A 216 -7.98 -24.81 16.83
C VAL A 216 -7.54 -23.35 16.63
N SER A 217 -8.52 -22.47 16.48
CA SER A 217 -8.25 -21.04 16.34
C SER A 217 -8.02 -20.38 17.69
N ARG A 218 -6.93 -19.61 17.81
CA ARG A 218 -6.58 -18.86 19.03
C ARG A 218 -5.75 -17.63 18.69
N TRP A 219 -5.94 -16.63 19.51
CA TRP A 219 -5.20 -15.38 19.46
C TRP A 219 -4.17 -15.38 20.60
N GLU A 220 -2.90 -15.24 20.26
CA GLU A 220 -1.79 -15.36 21.21
C GLU A 220 -0.90 -14.11 21.16
N PRO A 221 -0.36 -13.64 22.31
CA PRO A 221 0.74 -12.70 22.29
C PRO A 221 1.94 -13.30 21.55
N GLN A 222 2.71 -12.46 20.86
CA GLN A 222 3.93 -12.87 20.16
C GLN A 222 5.08 -11.93 20.51
N ALA A 223 6.31 -12.42 20.47
CA ALA A 223 7.48 -11.59 20.67
C ALA A 223 7.57 -10.53 19.54
N ALA A 224 7.78 -9.27 19.93
CA ALA A 224 7.88 -8.16 18.98
C ALA A 224 8.97 -8.36 17.92
N GLY A 225 10.08 -9.02 18.26
CA GLY A 225 11.16 -9.34 17.32
C GLY A 225 10.74 -10.30 16.20
N ASP A 226 9.83 -11.24 16.47
CA ASP A 226 9.33 -12.17 15.46
C ASP A 226 8.38 -11.47 14.48
N VAL A 227 7.44 -10.68 15.01
CA VAL A 227 6.55 -9.85 14.21
C VAL A 227 7.34 -8.83 13.41
N GLY A 228 8.36 -8.21 14.02
CA GLY A 228 9.23 -7.22 13.39
C GLY A 228 9.98 -7.76 12.18
N ARG A 229 10.56 -8.95 12.28
CA ARG A 229 11.21 -9.60 11.13
C ARG A 229 10.25 -9.79 9.97
N MET A 230 9.04 -10.29 10.23
CA MET A 230 8.03 -10.50 9.19
C MET A 230 7.51 -9.18 8.61
N LEU A 231 7.35 -8.16 9.45
CA LEU A 231 6.93 -6.83 9.03
C LEU A 231 7.97 -6.20 8.08
N LEU A 232 9.26 -6.25 8.42
CA LEU A 232 10.34 -5.69 7.62
C LEU A 232 10.49 -6.37 6.25
N VAL A 233 10.33 -7.69 6.19
CA VAL A 233 10.39 -8.45 4.92
C VAL A 233 9.21 -8.13 4.01
N ASN A 234 8.05 -7.82 4.59
CA ASN A 234 6.81 -7.58 3.85
C ASN A 234 6.47 -6.09 3.69
N ALA A 235 7.23 -5.18 4.29
CA ALA A 235 7.03 -3.75 4.07
C ALA A 235 7.70 -3.30 2.76
N LEU A 236 6.99 -2.49 1.99
CA LEU A 236 7.53 -1.91 0.77
C LEU A 236 8.54 -0.82 1.12
N LEU A 237 9.79 -1.06 0.76
CA LEU A 237 10.88 -0.09 0.90
C LEU A 237 10.89 0.82 -0.34
N PRO A 238 10.51 2.09 -0.24
CA PRO A 238 10.41 2.97 -1.41
C PRO A 238 11.77 3.30 -2.04
N GLU A 239 12.84 3.22 -1.26
CA GLU A 239 14.22 3.41 -1.74
C GLU A 239 15.20 2.60 -0.88
N ALA A 240 16.15 1.92 -1.50
CA ALA A 240 17.13 1.04 -0.83
C ALA A 240 18.35 1.81 -0.31
N THR A 241 18.18 3.03 0.19
CA THR A 241 19.23 3.86 0.79
C THR A 241 19.37 3.57 2.29
N PRO A 242 20.52 3.95 2.92
CA PRO A 242 20.65 3.88 4.38
C PRO A 242 19.54 4.66 5.12
N VAL A 243 19.15 5.83 4.61
CA VAL A 243 18.09 6.66 5.18
C VAL A 243 16.73 5.98 5.07
N GLY A 244 16.39 5.44 3.89
CA GLY A 244 15.14 4.72 3.68
C GLY A 244 15.03 3.48 4.57
N ARG A 245 16.12 2.70 4.69
CA ARG A 245 16.17 1.55 5.60
C ARG A 245 16.05 1.94 7.07
N GLY A 246 16.75 3.02 7.49
CA GLY A 246 16.64 3.57 8.84
C GLY A 246 15.24 4.04 9.17
N GLY A 247 14.56 4.71 8.23
CA GLY A 247 13.16 5.12 8.35
C GLY A 247 12.21 3.94 8.52
N LEU A 248 12.38 2.88 7.70
CA LEU A 248 11.61 1.65 7.79
C LEU A 248 11.77 0.96 9.15
N LEU A 249 13.01 0.81 9.61
CA LEU A 249 13.33 0.23 10.92
C LEU A 249 12.72 1.04 12.06
N GLY A 250 12.85 2.37 12.00
CA GLY A 250 12.28 3.28 13.00
C GLY A 250 10.76 3.23 13.06
N ALA A 251 10.10 3.21 11.91
CA ALA A 251 8.64 3.09 11.83
C ALA A 251 8.14 1.73 12.38
N ALA A 252 8.79 0.62 11.99
CA ALA A 252 8.46 -0.71 12.49
C ALA A 252 8.69 -0.84 14.01
N GLY A 253 9.79 -0.27 14.52
CA GLY A 253 10.08 -0.25 15.96
C GLY A 253 9.01 0.50 16.76
N ARG A 254 8.61 1.69 16.30
CA ARG A 254 7.53 2.45 16.94
C ARG A 254 6.19 1.70 16.87
N LEU A 255 5.83 1.16 15.71
CA LEU A 255 4.61 0.38 15.57
C LEU A 255 4.56 -0.74 16.61
N LEU A 256 5.63 -1.51 16.77
CA LEU A 256 5.70 -2.64 17.70
C LEU A 256 5.79 -2.24 19.18
N SER A 257 6.14 -1.00 19.48
CA SER A 257 6.12 -0.47 20.85
C SER A 257 4.76 0.07 21.28
N GLU A 258 3.91 0.43 20.32
CA GLU A 258 2.63 1.11 20.55
C GLU A 258 1.42 0.21 20.21
N VAL A 259 1.61 -0.81 19.36
CA VAL A 259 0.55 -1.73 18.90
C VAL A 259 0.89 -3.15 19.32
N SER A 260 -0.09 -3.89 19.84
CA SER A 260 0.09 -5.24 20.39
C SER A 260 0.62 -6.24 19.35
N PRO A 261 1.81 -6.83 19.55
CA PRO A 261 2.33 -7.87 18.66
C PRO A 261 1.68 -9.22 18.99
N VAL A 262 1.08 -9.85 17.96
CA VAL A 262 0.24 -11.04 18.16
C VAL A 262 0.53 -12.13 17.13
N ARG A 263 0.07 -13.33 17.43
CA ARG A 263 -0.04 -14.44 16.48
C ARG A 263 -1.48 -14.91 16.42
N LEU A 264 -2.05 -14.96 15.24
CA LEU A 264 -3.30 -15.67 15.01
C LEU A 264 -2.97 -17.06 14.50
N VAL A 265 -3.20 -18.05 15.33
CA VAL A 265 -3.26 -19.45 14.92
C VAL A 265 -4.69 -19.74 14.55
N PHE A 266 -4.96 -20.34 13.38
CA PHE A 266 -6.34 -20.48 12.96
C PHE A 266 -6.64 -21.74 12.13
N ALA A 267 -7.82 -22.27 12.33
CA ALA A 267 -8.43 -23.30 11.50
C ALA A 267 -9.13 -22.69 10.27
N ARG A 268 -9.37 -23.48 9.24
CA ARG A 268 -10.05 -23.02 8.02
C ARG A 268 -11.57 -23.06 8.16
N ASP A 269 -12.08 -22.50 9.27
CA ASP A 269 -13.51 -22.47 9.58
C ASP A 269 -13.92 -21.17 10.31
N ALA A 270 -15.16 -21.08 10.73
CA ALA A 270 -15.72 -19.91 11.39
C ALA A 270 -15.06 -19.55 12.74
N SER A 271 -14.29 -20.47 13.36
CA SER A 271 -13.60 -20.21 14.63
C SER A 271 -12.52 -19.15 14.48
N ALA A 272 -11.93 -19.01 13.27
CA ALA A 272 -10.98 -17.95 12.98
C ALA A 272 -11.60 -16.56 13.16
N ALA A 273 -12.81 -16.35 12.64
CA ALA A 273 -13.55 -15.11 12.78
C ALA A 273 -13.92 -14.84 14.25
N ALA A 274 -14.39 -15.85 14.98
CA ALA A 274 -14.72 -15.72 16.40
C ALA A 274 -13.50 -15.31 17.25
N ALA A 275 -12.32 -15.88 16.98
CA ALA A 275 -11.08 -15.52 17.67
C ALA A 275 -10.69 -14.06 17.45
N ILE A 276 -10.82 -13.56 16.20
CA ILE A 276 -10.55 -12.15 15.87
C ILE A 276 -11.57 -11.22 16.53
N GLN A 277 -12.87 -11.54 16.45
CA GLN A 277 -13.94 -10.73 17.06
C GLN A 277 -13.74 -10.59 18.56
N GLY A 278 -13.48 -11.71 19.24
CA GLY A 278 -13.22 -11.70 20.69
C GLY A 278 -12.00 -10.88 21.07
N ALA A 279 -10.93 -10.94 20.30
CA ALA A 279 -9.71 -10.19 20.55
C ALA A 279 -9.89 -8.68 20.32
N LEU A 280 -10.49 -8.28 19.19
CA LEU A 280 -10.69 -6.87 18.85
C LEU A 280 -11.77 -6.17 19.70
N ALA A 281 -12.73 -6.92 20.24
CA ALA A 281 -13.74 -6.36 21.15
C ALA A 281 -13.21 -6.08 22.55
N ASN A 282 -12.23 -6.87 23.04
CA ASN A 282 -11.71 -6.81 24.40
C ASN A 282 -10.39 -6.03 24.55
N GLY A 283 -9.72 -5.68 23.46
CA GLY A 283 -8.51 -4.86 23.42
C GLY A 283 -8.82 -3.42 23.09
#